data_c97dd82e4243fa77214f3672d04bd322
#
_entry.id   c97dd82e4243fa77214f3672d04bd322
#
_cell.length_a   1.000
_cell.length_b   1.000
_cell.length_c   1.000
_cell.angle_alpha   90.00
_cell.angle_beta   90.00
_cell.angle_gamma   90.00
#
_symmetry.space_group_name_H-M   'P 1'
#
loop_
_entity.id
_entity.type
_entity.pdbx_description
1 polymer ?
#
loop_
_entity_poly.entity_id
_entity_poly.type
_entity_poly.pdbx_seq_one_letter_code
_entity_poly.pdbx_strand_id
1 'polypeptide(L)'
;MSAHSWFDIVPEDEDLLKDPEVKAWVEAAEDTLWKHMYNPDSRFISALGEIDDDLVTFGTGYGFVSIRPDMRGLYYKAFHPKQCYLEVDGLNEVSGVYIREMLTPGQAAEQRGMTNGMSM
;
A
#
# COMPACT_ATOMS: atom_id res chain seq x y z
N MET A 1 -17.14 14.04 5.14
CA MET A 1 -16.58 12.99 4.29
C MET A 1 -17.05 13.18 2.86
N SER A 2 -16.20 12.85 1.91
CA SER A 2 -16.59 12.95 0.49
C SER A 2 -17.66 11.92 0.14
N ALA A 3 -18.64 12.33 -0.67
CA ALA A 3 -19.66 11.42 -1.19
C ALA A 3 -19.08 10.34 -2.11
N HIS A 4 -17.83 10.51 -2.56
CA HIS A 4 -17.14 9.58 -3.46
C HIS A 4 -16.23 8.61 -2.73
N SER A 5 -16.16 8.69 -1.41
CA SER A 5 -15.33 7.77 -0.62
C SER A 5 -15.93 6.37 -0.65
N TRP A 6 -15.09 5.38 -0.97
CA TRP A 6 -15.49 3.98 -1.03
C TRP A 6 -15.11 3.20 0.22
N PHE A 7 -14.54 3.86 1.23
CA PHE A 7 -14.18 3.25 2.49
C PHE A 7 -14.49 4.19 3.65
N ASP A 8 -14.69 3.62 4.82
CA ASP A 8 -14.86 4.32 6.07
C ASP A 8 -13.89 3.77 7.10
N ILE A 9 -13.37 4.64 7.95
CA ILE A 9 -12.59 4.24 9.11
C ILE A 9 -13.55 4.18 10.30
N VAL A 10 -13.61 3.03 10.94
CA VAL A 10 -14.46 2.85 12.11
C VAL A 10 -13.62 2.33 13.27
N PRO A 11 -13.91 2.74 14.52
CA PRO A 11 -13.23 2.16 15.67
C PRO A 11 -13.68 0.72 15.87
N GLU A 12 -12.85 -0.07 16.51
CA GLU A 12 -13.16 -1.45 16.83
C GLU A 12 -14.44 -1.56 17.67
N ASP A 13 -14.62 -0.62 18.60
CA ASP A 13 -15.84 -0.50 19.39
C ASP A 13 -16.72 0.60 18.78
N GLU A 14 -17.82 0.21 18.15
CA GLU A 14 -18.72 1.15 17.48
C GLU A 14 -19.36 2.16 18.46
N ASP A 15 -19.44 1.83 19.75
CA ASP A 15 -19.96 2.76 20.74
C ASP A 15 -19.11 4.01 20.90
N LEU A 16 -17.84 3.93 20.52
CA LEU A 16 -16.94 5.09 20.52
C LEU A 16 -17.38 6.16 19.53
N LEU A 17 -18.12 5.81 18.49
CA LEU A 17 -18.64 6.78 17.53
C LEU A 17 -19.68 7.72 18.13
N LYS A 18 -20.21 7.40 19.29
CA LYS A 18 -21.13 8.28 20.02
C LYS A 18 -20.43 9.45 20.68
N ASP A 19 -19.11 9.36 20.85
CA ASP A 19 -18.29 10.44 21.35
C ASP A 19 -17.94 11.40 20.21
N PRO A 20 -18.35 12.69 20.30
CA PRO A 20 -18.08 13.65 19.23
C PRO A 20 -16.59 13.83 18.92
N GLU A 21 -15.70 13.71 19.91
CA GLU A 21 -14.26 13.84 19.69
C GLU A 21 -13.72 12.69 18.88
N VAL A 22 -14.14 11.46 19.19
CA VAL A 22 -13.73 10.26 18.45
C VAL A 22 -14.24 10.33 17.03
N LYS A 23 -15.50 10.72 16.84
CA LYS A 23 -16.09 10.84 15.52
C LYS A 23 -15.35 11.87 14.66
N ALA A 24 -15.03 13.03 15.23
CA ALA A 24 -14.30 14.06 14.51
C ALA A 24 -12.90 13.59 14.13
N TRP A 25 -12.20 12.88 15.00
CA TRP A 25 -10.89 12.32 14.72
C TRP A 25 -10.94 11.30 13.60
N VAL A 26 -11.90 10.41 13.62
CA VAL A 26 -12.08 9.38 12.59
C VAL A 26 -12.34 10.02 11.23
N GLU A 27 -13.23 11.01 11.16
CA GLU A 27 -13.52 11.71 9.91
C GLU A 27 -12.28 12.44 9.38
N ALA A 28 -11.50 13.06 10.26
CA ALA A 28 -10.26 13.72 9.86
C ALA A 28 -9.24 12.70 9.33
N ALA A 29 -9.13 11.54 9.96
CA ALA A 29 -8.24 10.47 9.52
C ALA A 29 -8.65 9.93 8.15
N GLU A 30 -9.95 9.74 7.91
CA GLU A 30 -10.47 9.32 6.60
C GLU A 30 -10.11 10.30 5.51
N ASP A 31 -10.32 11.59 5.75
CA ASP A 31 -10.00 12.63 4.78
C ASP A 31 -8.51 12.67 4.48
N THR A 32 -7.68 12.55 5.48
CA THR A 32 -6.22 12.55 5.32
C THR A 32 -5.79 11.35 4.50
N LEU A 33 -6.28 10.16 4.81
CA LEU A 33 -5.96 8.95 4.08
C LEU A 33 -6.42 9.04 2.63
N TRP A 34 -7.64 9.52 2.39
CA TRP A 34 -8.17 9.71 1.04
C TRP A 34 -7.28 10.63 0.22
N LYS A 35 -6.88 11.77 0.78
CA LYS A 35 -6.01 12.72 0.09
C LYS A 35 -4.66 12.11 -0.27
N HIS A 36 -4.08 11.34 0.64
CA HIS A 36 -2.78 10.70 0.37
C HIS A 36 -2.90 9.59 -0.66
N MET A 37 -3.98 8.81 -0.64
CA MET A 37 -4.18 7.74 -1.63
C MET A 37 -4.39 8.29 -3.03
N TYR A 38 -5.19 9.34 -3.17
CA TYR A 38 -5.54 9.89 -4.48
C TYR A 38 -4.65 11.04 -4.93
N ASN A 39 -3.61 11.33 -4.19
CA ASN A 39 -2.58 12.23 -4.66
C ASN A 39 -1.91 11.61 -5.90
N PRO A 40 -1.82 12.34 -7.03
CA PRO A 40 -1.19 11.79 -8.25
C PRO A 40 0.19 11.21 -8.02
N ASP A 41 0.95 11.78 -7.10
CA ASP A 41 2.30 11.30 -6.78
C ASP A 41 2.32 9.95 -6.07
N SER A 42 1.19 9.51 -5.50
CA SER A 42 1.11 8.19 -4.87
C SER A 42 1.03 7.06 -5.89
N ARG A 43 0.55 7.35 -7.12
CA ARG A 43 0.34 6.38 -8.18
C ARG A 43 -0.65 5.26 -7.81
N PHE A 44 -1.59 5.56 -6.92
CA PHE A 44 -2.57 4.58 -6.47
C PHE A 44 -3.42 4.05 -7.62
N ILE A 45 -3.97 4.94 -8.44
CA ILE A 45 -4.85 4.56 -9.55
C ILE A 45 -4.10 3.74 -10.59
N SER A 46 -2.87 4.16 -10.93
CA SER A 46 -2.04 3.43 -11.90
C SER A 46 -1.70 2.03 -11.39
N ALA A 47 -1.28 1.92 -10.13
CA ALA A 47 -0.95 0.63 -9.52
C ALA A 47 -2.19 -0.27 -9.44
N LEU A 48 -3.33 0.28 -9.05
CA LEU A 48 -4.58 -0.48 -8.97
C LEU A 48 -4.99 -1.03 -10.33
N GLY A 49 -4.85 -0.22 -11.39
CA GLY A 49 -5.12 -0.67 -12.76
C GLY A 49 -4.23 -1.82 -13.18
N GLU A 50 -2.94 -1.76 -12.88
CA GLU A 50 -2.00 -2.84 -13.17
C GLU A 50 -2.34 -4.11 -12.38
N ILE A 51 -2.72 -3.97 -11.11
CA ILE A 51 -3.12 -5.11 -10.27
C ILE A 51 -4.39 -5.75 -10.83
N ASP A 52 -5.36 -4.95 -11.25
CA ASP A 52 -6.59 -5.45 -11.85
C ASP A 52 -6.32 -6.23 -13.14
N ASP A 53 -5.44 -5.73 -13.99
CA ASP A 53 -5.06 -6.41 -15.22
C ASP A 53 -4.38 -7.75 -14.93
N ASP A 54 -3.50 -7.79 -13.95
CA ASP A 54 -2.83 -9.01 -13.52
C ASP A 54 -3.82 -10.01 -12.93
N LEU A 55 -4.77 -9.52 -12.15
CA LEU A 55 -5.79 -10.37 -11.54
C LEU A 55 -6.66 -11.04 -12.59
N VAL A 56 -7.07 -10.32 -13.63
CA VAL A 56 -7.88 -10.86 -14.73
C VAL A 56 -7.08 -11.85 -15.57
N THR A 57 -5.80 -11.55 -15.84
CA THR A 57 -4.95 -12.36 -16.72
C THR A 57 -4.40 -13.60 -16.02
N PHE A 58 -3.97 -13.46 -14.77
CA PHE A 58 -3.24 -14.54 -14.06
C PHE A 58 -3.98 -15.08 -12.85
N GLY A 59 -5.11 -14.49 -12.47
CA GLY A 59 -5.88 -14.90 -11.29
C GLY A 59 -5.33 -14.34 -9.97
N THR A 60 -4.24 -13.59 -9.99
CA THR A 60 -3.67 -12.97 -8.80
C THR A 60 -2.95 -11.68 -9.19
N GLY A 61 -2.93 -10.74 -8.25
CA GLY A 61 -2.21 -9.49 -8.42
C GLY A 61 -1.44 -9.15 -7.16
N TYR A 62 -0.32 -8.47 -7.30
CA TYR A 62 0.55 -8.09 -6.19
C TYR A 62 0.71 -6.57 -6.14
N GLY A 63 0.40 -6.00 -4.99
CA GLY A 63 0.55 -4.58 -4.76
C GLY A 63 1.43 -4.32 -3.54
N PHE A 64 2.11 -3.22 -3.56
CA PHE A 64 2.98 -2.78 -2.48
C PHE A 64 2.71 -1.32 -2.18
N VAL A 65 2.61 -0.99 -0.90
CA VAL A 65 2.44 0.39 -0.47
C VAL A 65 3.58 0.78 0.46
N SER A 66 4.12 1.97 0.27
CA SER A 66 5.26 2.46 1.02
C SER A 66 5.15 3.97 1.19
N ILE A 67 5.94 4.51 2.10
CA ILE A 67 6.10 5.94 2.24
C ILE A 67 7.09 6.42 1.17
N ARG A 68 6.77 7.53 0.51
CA ARG A 68 7.65 8.11 -0.49
C ARG A 68 9.02 8.47 0.14
N PRO A 69 10.11 8.42 -0.66
CA PRO A 69 11.43 8.78 -0.13
C PRO A 69 11.51 10.19 0.44
N ASP A 70 10.70 11.12 -0.08
CA ASP A 70 10.65 12.49 0.43
C ASP A 70 9.77 12.64 1.67
N MET A 71 9.18 11.55 2.17
CA MET A 71 8.32 11.50 3.35
C MET A 71 7.05 12.35 3.23
N ARG A 72 6.64 12.68 2.01
CA ARG A 72 5.49 13.56 1.77
C ARG A 72 4.19 12.83 1.44
N GLY A 73 4.18 11.54 1.46
CA GLY A 73 2.98 10.80 1.17
C GLY A 73 3.24 9.33 0.92
N LEU A 74 2.23 8.67 0.36
CA LEU A 74 2.28 7.26 0.07
C LEU A 74 2.70 7.01 -1.37
N TYR A 75 3.21 5.83 -1.62
CA TYR A 75 3.59 5.37 -2.94
C TYR A 75 3.08 3.95 -3.14
N TYR A 76 2.34 3.73 -4.21
CA TYR A 76 1.77 2.43 -4.56
C TYR A 76 2.49 1.88 -5.78
N LYS A 77 2.82 0.61 -5.73
CA LYS A 77 3.50 -0.06 -6.83
C LYS A 77 2.89 -1.44 -7.04
N ALA A 78 2.68 -1.81 -8.30
CA ALA A 78 2.25 -3.15 -8.68
C ALA A 78 3.47 -3.95 -9.14
N PHE A 79 3.50 -5.23 -8.76
CA PHE A 79 4.54 -6.15 -9.20
C PHE A 79 3.93 -7.22 -10.09
N HIS A 80 4.61 -7.54 -11.18
CA HIS A 80 4.17 -8.61 -12.05
C HIS A 80 4.25 -9.96 -11.31
N PRO A 81 3.26 -10.86 -11.48
CA PRO A 81 3.29 -12.16 -10.79
C PRO A 81 4.55 -12.97 -11.01
N LYS A 82 5.23 -12.81 -12.14
CA LYS A 82 6.51 -13.50 -12.41
C LYS A 82 7.63 -13.05 -11.47
N GLN A 83 7.51 -11.89 -10.87
CA GLN A 83 8.51 -11.32 -9.97
C GLN A 83 8.29 -11.73 -8.52
N CYS A 84 7.15 -12.34 -8.21
CA CYS A 84 6.73 -12.59 -6.83
C CYS A 84 6.78 -14.07 -6.51
N TYR A 85 7.34 -14.38 -5.35
CA TYR A 85 7.44 -15.74 -4.82
C TYR A 85 6.86 -15.75 -3.42
N LEU A 86 5.89 -16.63 -3.18
CA LEU A 86 5.25 -16.75 -1.88
C LEU A 86 5.86 -17.90 -1.09
N GLU A 87 6.13 -17.66 0.17
CA GLU A 87 6.51 -18.69 1.12
C GLU A 87 5.30 -19.02 1.98
N VAL A 88 5.01 -20.31 2.10
CA VAL A 88 3.84 -20.80 2.83
C VAL A 88 4.33 -21.60 4.04
N ASP A 89 3.74 -21.34 5.19
CA ASP A 89 4.09 -22.07 6.41
C ASP A 89 3.37 -23.42 6.52
N GLY A 90 3.57 -24.09 7.63
CA GLY A 90 2.96 -25.42 7.87
C GLY A 90 1.44 -25.40 7.98
N LEU A 91 0.83 -24.23 8.12
CA LEU A 91 -0.63 -24.06 8.19
C LEU A 91 -1.21 -23.59 6.85
N ASN A 92 -0.42 -23.60 5.78
CA ASN A 92 -0.78 -23.09 4.46
C ASN A 92 -1.09 -21.58 4.43
N GLU A 93 -0.56 -20.85 5.38
CA GLU A 93 -0.66 -19.39 5.41
C GLU A 93 0.61 -18.77 4.80
N VAL A 94 0.44 -17.66 4.11
CA VAL A 94 1.57 -16.95 3.53
C VAL A 94 2.43 -16.36 4.66
N SER A 95 3.67 -16.83 4.78
CA SER A 95 4.60 -16.36 5.81
C SER A 95 5.65 -15.40 5.27
N GLY A 96 5.82 -15.34 3.96
CA GLY A 96 6.78 -14.42 3.36
C GLY A 96 6.50 -14.19 1.89
N VAL A 97 6.99 -13.07 1.40
CA VAL A 97 6.89 -12.71 -0.02
C VAL A 97 8.27 -12.26 -0.49
N TYR A 98 8.75 -12.85 -1.58
CA TYR A 98 10.01 -12.49 -2.20
C TYR A 98 9.74 -11.85 -3.55
N ILE A 99 10.32 -10.67 -3.76
CA ILE A 99 10.12 -9.91 -4.99
C ILE A 99 11.47 -9.82 -5.71
N ARG A 100 11.48 -10.26 -6.97
CA ARG A 100 12.65 -10.18 -7.81
C ARG A 100 12.55 -8.96 -8.71
N GLU A 101 13.50 -8.07 -8.62
CA GLU A 101 13.57 -6.88 -9.44
C GLU A 101 14.89 -6.79 -10.20
N MET A 102 14.83 -6.29 -11.42
CA MET A 102 16.02 -5.95 -12.17
C MET A 102 16.20 -4.44 -12.08
N LEU A 103 17.28 -4.01 -11.44
CA LEU A 103 17.54 -2.61 -11.17
C LEU A 103 18.83 -2.17 -11.84
N THR A 104 18.85 -0.90 -12.26
CA THR A 104 20.12 -0.27 -12.63
C THR A 104 20.94 -0.01 -11.37
N PRO A 105 22.29 0.16 -11.49
CA PRO A 105 23.09 0.48 -10.30
C PRO A 105 22.60 1.70 -9.54
N GLY A 106 22.12 2.74 -10.24
CA GLY A 106 21.58 3.91 -9.60
C GLY A 106 20.31 3.63 -8.82
N GLN A 107 19.40 2.84 -9.38
CA GLN A 107 18.18 2.44 -8.70
C GLN A 107 18.46 1.59 -7.47
N ALA A 108 19.42 0.69 -7.55
CA ALA A 108 19.79 -0.14 -6.41
C ALA A 108 20.38 0.69 -5.28
N ALA A 109 21.21 1.68 -5.60
CA ALA A 109 21.76 2.58 -4.60
C ALA A 109 20.68 3.41 -3.92
N GLU A 110 19.70 3.87 -4.70
CA GLU A 110 18.57 4.64 -4.19
C GLU A 110 17.72 3.81 -3.22
N GLN A 111 17.42 2.57 -3.58
CA GLN A 111 16.66 1.70 -2.70
C GLN A 111 17.43 1.36 -1.41
N ARG A 112 18.72 1.17 -1.49
CA ARG A 112 19.56 0.96 -0.29
C ARG A 112 19.56 2.17 0.61
N GLY A 113 19.56 3.36 0.05
CA GLY A 113 19.45 4.60 0.81
C GLY A 113 18.12 4.68 1.54
N MET A 114 17.04 4.24 0.90
CA MET A 114 15.71 4.21 1.51
C MET A 114 15.61 3.19 2.63
N THR A 115 16.34 2.10 2.53
CA THR A 115 16.34 1.03 3.52
C THR A 115 17.57 1.10 4.43
N ASN A 116 18.02 2.30 4.65
CA ASN A 116 19.18 2.55 5.50
C ASN A 116 19.00 1.91 6.88
N GLY A 117 20.02 1.24 7.34
CA GLY A 117 19.93 0.43 8.55
C GLY A 117 19.80 -1.05 8.26
N MET A 118 19.44 -1.40 7.04
CA MET A 118 19.46 -2.78 6.57
C MET A 118 20.79 -3.11 5.89
N SER A 119 21.77 -2.31 6.13
CA SER A 119 23.10 -2.51 5.54
C SER A 119 23.68 -3.86 5.92
N MET A 120 24.41 -4.35 5.04
CA MET A 120 25.08 -5.63 5.20
C MET A 120 26.04 -5.64 6.39
#